data_81345644740b93a7dca744ecc9ab2200
#
_entry.id   81345644740b93a7dca744ecc9ab2200
#
_cell.length_a   1.000
_cell.length_b   1.000
_cell.length_c   1.000
_cell.angle_alpha   90.00
_cell.angle_beta   90.00
_cell.angle_gamma   90.00
#
_symmetry.space_group_name_H-M   'P 1'
#
loop_
_entity.id
_entity.type
_entity.pdbx_description
1 polymer ?
#
loop_
_entity_poly.entity_id
_entity_poly.type
_entity_poly.pdbx_seq_one_letter_code
_entity_poly.pdbx_strand_id
1 'polypeptide(L)'
;MALPIMIDCDPGHDDAIALVLALASPELEVKAVTASAGNQTPEKTLRNVLRMLTLLNRPDIPVAGGAWKPLMRDLIIADNVHGESGLDGPSLPEPAFAPQNCTAVELMASVLRESQESVTLVATGPQTNVALLLASHPELHAKIARIVIMGGAMGLGNWQPAAEFNIYVDPQAAEMVFQSGIPVVMAGLD
;
A
#
# COMPACT_ATOMS: atom_id res chain seq x y z
N MET A 1 10.97 20.82 5.90
CA MET A 1 9.72 20.51 5.20
C MET A 1 9.37 19.07 5.53
N ALA A 2 8.10 18.72 5.64
CA ALA A 2 7.68 17.34 5.83
C ALA A 2 7.97 16.53 4.56
N LEU A 3 8.31 15.25 4.71
CA LEU A 3 8.61 14.35 3.61
C LEU A 3 7.29 13.95 2.92
N PRO A 4 7.11 14.24 1.62
CA PRO A 4 5.91 13.82 0.91
C PRO A 4 5.95 12.30 0.68
N ILE A 5 4.89 11.62 1.12
CA ILE A 5 4.72 10.17 0.95
C ILE A 5 3.37 9.82 0.35
N MET A 6 3.29 8.72 -0.36
CA MET A 6 2.06 7.98 -0.66
C MET A 6 2.14 6.61 -0.01
N ILE A 7 1.02 6.13 0.52
CA ILE A 7 0.95 4.82 1.18
C ILE A 7 0.07 3.91 0.33
N ASP A 8 0.62 2.77 -0.09
CA ASP A 8 -0.12 1.66 -0.70
C ASP A 8 -0.17 0.50 0.31
N CYS A 9 -1.34 0.16 0.80
CA CYS A 9 -1.52 -0.76 1.93
C CYS A 9 -2.71 -1.70 1.71
N ASP A 10 -2.71 -2.82 2.42
CA ASP A 10 -3.82 -3.80 2.42
C ASP A 10 -4.39 -3.99 3.84
N PRO A 11 -5.02 -2.96 4.47
CA PRO A 11 -5.14 -2.86 5.90
C PRO A 11 -5.57 -4.13 6.62
N GLY A 12 -4.56 -4.74 7.25
CA GLY A 12 -4.62 -5.56 8.42
C GLY A 12 -4.36 -4.73 9.67
N HIS A 13 -4.16 -5.39 10.81
CA HIS A 13 -3.97 -4.72 12.10
C HIS A 13 -2.70 -3.86 12.14
N ASP A 14 -1.64 -4.31 11.53
CA ASP A 14 -0.34 -3.64 11.43
C ASP A 14 -0.39 -2.42 10.50
N ASP A 15 -1.05 -2.53 9.33
CA ASP A 15 -1.29 -1.38 8.45
C ASP A 15 -2.14 -0.30 9.12
N ALA A 16 -3.14 -0.70 9.93
CA ALA A 16 -3.95 0.26 10.68
C ALA A 16 -3.07 1.09 11.63
N ILE A 17 -2.11 0.45 12.31
CA ILE A 17 -1.15 1.14 13.18
C ILE A 17 -0.18 1.98 12.35
N ALA A 18 0.28 1.49 11.20
CA ALA A 18 1.15 2.24 10.29
C ALA A 18 0.47 3.53 9.79
N LEU A 19 -0.82 3.48 9.44
CA LEU A 19 -1.61 4.66 9.07
C LEU A 19 -1.71 5.66 10.22
N VAL A 20 -1.97 5.19 11.46
CA VAL A 20 -1.99 6.05 12.65
C VAL A 20 -0.64 6.73 12.85
N LEU A 21 0.45 5.97 12.77
CA LEU A 21 1.80 6.49 12.94
C LEU A 21 2.15 7.53 11.86
N ALA A 22 1.88 7.22 10.60
CA ALA A 22 2.19 8.12 9.49
C ALA A 22 1.43 9.45 9.60
N LEU A 23 0.14 9.38 9.96
CA LEU A 23 -0.72 10.56 10.05
C LEU A 23 -0.51 11.38 11.32
N ALA A 24 0.07 10.79 12.38
CA ALA A 24 0.46 11.48 13.60
C ALA A 24 1.88 12.08 13.53
N SER A 25 2.66 11.72 12.50
CA SER A 25 4.07 12.16 12.36
C SER A 25 4.16 13.49 11.61
N PRO A 26 4.55 14.59 12.27
CA PRO A 26 4.67 15.91 11.63
C PRO A 26 5.80 15.97 10.59
N GLU A 27 6.69 14.99 10.58
CA GLU A 27 7.75 14.84 9.61
C GLU A 27 7.28 14.27 8.27
N LEU A 28 6.05 13.74 8.21
CA LEU A 28 5.48 13.13 7.03
C LEU A 28 4.30 13.95 6.49
N GLU A 29 4.21 14.07 5.18
CA GLU A 29 3.05 14.60 4.48
C GLU A 29 2.42 13.50 3.62
N VAL A 30 1.34 12.90 4.12
CA VAL A 30 0.61 11.85 3.39
C VAL A 30 -0.22 12.48 2.28
N LYS A 31 0.22 12.30 1.02
CA LYS A 31 -0.43 12.87 -0.17
C LYS A 31 -1.62 12.05 -0.65
N ALA A 32 -1.57 10.74 -0.48
CA ALA A 32 -2.64 9.82 -0.85
C ALA A 32 -2.46 8.48 -0.14
N VAL A 33 -3.55 7.71 -0.03
CA VAL A 33 -3.54 6.31 0.40
C VAL A 33 -4.23 5.48 -0.69
N THR A 34 -3.58 4.40 -1.11
CA THR A 34 -4.15 3.42 -2.04
C THR A 34 -4.30 2.06 -1.37
N ALA A 35 -5.32 1.32 -1.77
CA ALA A 35 -5.59 0.00 -1.21
C ALA A 35 -5.14 -1.09 -2.17
N SER A 36 -4.27 -2.00 -1.72
CA SER A 36 -3.92 -3.23 -2.41
C SER A 36 -4.72 -4.42 -1.87
N ALA A 37 -4.80 -5.48 -2.67
CA ALA A 37 -5.30 -6.77 -2.22
C ALA A 37 -4.16 -7.60 -1.62
N GLY A 38 -4.42 -8.32 -0.56
CA GLY A 38 -3.44 -9.15 0.13
C GLY A 38 -4.00 -9.70 1.43
N ASN A 39 -3.94 -8.97 2.53
CA ASN A 39 -4.52 -9.39 3.80
C ASN A 39 -6.02 -9.73 3.68
N GLN A 40 -6.71 -9.06 2.77
CA GLN A 40 -8.09 -9.35 2.41
C GLN A 40 -8.39 -8.99 0.94
N THR A 41 -9.64 -9.20 0.52
CA THR A 41 -10.08 -8.83 -0.83
C THR A 41 -10.00 -7.32 -1.06
N PRO A 42 -9.89 -6.85 -2.31
CA PRO A 42 -9.75 -5.43 -2.64
C PRO A 42 -10.84 -4.54 -2.06
N GLU A 43 -12.08 -5.04 -2.01
CA GLU A 43 -13.20 -4.30 -1.45
C GLU A 43 -13.07 -4.09 0.05
N LYS A 44 -12.60 -5.14 0.76
CA LYS A 44 -12.44 -5.10 2.22
C LYS A 44 -11.26 -4.21 2.60
N THR A 45 -10.13 -4.33 1.90
CA THR A 45 -8.95 -3.50 2.18
C THR A 45 -9.24 -2.02 1.90
N LEU A 46 -9.91 -1.69 0.78
CA LEU A 46 -10.36 -0.34 0.48
C LEU A 46 -11.31 0.21 1.56
N ARG A 47 -12.29 -0.60 1.98
CA ARG A 47 -13.20 -0.22 3.06
C ARG A 47 -12.47 0.03 4.35
N ASN A 48 -11.46 -0.77 4.66
CA ASN A 48 -10.64 -0.62 5.87
C ASN A 48 -9.80 0.67 5.84
N VAL A 49 -9.20 1.04 4.70
CA VAL A 49 -8.56 2.35 4.54
C VAL A 49 -9.54 3.48 4.87
N LEU A 50 -10.72 3.45 4.26
CA LEU A 50 -11.73 4.50 4.47
C LEU A 50 -12.22 4.56 5.93
N ARG A 51 -12.39 3.41 6.59
CA ARG A 51 -12.75 3.33 8.02
C ARG A 51 -11.66 3.91 8.91
N MET A 52 -10.39 3.59 8.64
CA MET A 52 -9.25 4.12 9.38
C MET A 52 -9.13 5.64 9.23
N LEU A 53 -9.22 6.16 8.00
CA LEU A 53 -9.18 7.60 7.78
C LEU A 53 -10.40 8.33 8.37
N THR A 54 -11.56 7.67 8.39
CA THR A 54 -12.74 8.18 9.10
C THR A 54 -12.50 8.27 10.61
N LEU A 55 -11.95 7.21 11.22
CA LEU A 55 -11.59 7.17 12.64
C LEU A 55 -10.59 8.29 12.99
N LEU A 56 -9.61 8.51 12.12
CA LEU A 56 -8.55 9.51 12.29
C LEU A 56 -8.97 10.93 11.89
N ASN A 57 -10.23 11.10 11.46
CA ASN A 57 -10.79 12.37 10.98
C ASN A 57 -9.94 13.02 9.88
N ARG A 58 -9.53 12.22 8.88
CA ARG A 58 -8.72 12.66 7.73
C ARG A 58 -9.41 12.43 6.38
N PRO A 59 -10.60 13.04 6.17
CA PRO A 59 -11.29 12.96 4.87
C PRO A 59 -10.62 13.78 3.76
N ASP A 60 -9.62 14.59 4.12
CA ASP A 60 -8.81 15.40 3.22
C ASP A 60 -7.84 14.57 2.37
N ILE A 61 -7.50 13.35 2.82
CA ILE A 61 -6.56 12.49 2.11
C ILE A 61 -7.31 11.71 1.01
N PRO A 62 -6.90 11.83 -0.25
CA PRO A 62 -7.51 11.08 -1.33
C PRO A 62 -7.19 9.58 -1.21
N VAL A 63 -8.20 8.75 -1.48
CA VAL A 63 -8.12 7.29 -1.41
C VAL A 63 -8.59 6.68 -2.72
N ALA A 64 -7.90 5.65 -3.22
CA ALA A 64 -8.35 4.86 -4.37
C ALA A 64 -8.11 3.37 -4.17
N GLY A 65 -8.98 2.56 -4.74
CA GLY A 65 -8.82 1.10 -4.79
C GLY A 65 -7.85 0.67 -5.88
N GLY A 66 -7.12 -0.40 -5.60
CA GLY A 66 -6.10 -0.95 -6.48
C GLY A 66 -6.58 -2.13 -7.33
N ALA A 67 -5.60 -2.91 -7.79
CA ALA A 67 -5.82 -4.09 -8.61
C ALA A 67 -6.61 -5.16 -7.85
N TRP A 68 -7.48 -5.87 -8.60
CA TRP A 68 -8.33 -6.92 -8.03
C TRP A 68 -7.58 -8.20 -7.69
N LYS A 69 -6.41 -8.40 -8.29
CA LYS A 69 -5.58 -9.59 -8.11
C LYS A 69 -4.12 -9.30 -8.46
N PRO A 70 -3.19 -10.19 -8.07
CA PRO A 70 -1.81 -10.19 -8.51
C PRO A 70 -1.66 -10.20 -10.05
N LEU A 71 -0.49 -9.79 -10.55
CA LEU A 71 -0.23 -9.68 -12.00
C LEU A 71 -0.46 -11.01 -12.74
N MET A 72 0.04 -12.11 -12.19
CA MET A 72 0.06 -13.41 -12.89
C MET A 72 -0.65 -14.53 -12.13
N ARG A 73 -1.00 -14.32 -10.86
CA ARG A 73 -1.55 -15.36 -9.98
C ARG A 73 -2.98 -15.08 -9.58
N ASP A 74 -3.64 -16.09 -9.05
CA ASP A 74 -4.88 -15.88 -8.30
C ASP A 74 -4.58 -15.23 -6.96
N LEU A 75 -5.52 -14.43 -6.48
CA LEU A 75 -5.40 -13.76 -5.20
C LEU A 75 -5.42 -14.78 -4.07
N ILE A 76 -4.45 -14.66 -3.17
CA ILE A 76 -4.41 -15.35 -1.89
C ILE A 76 -4.59 -14.30 -0.82
N ILE A 77 -5.44 -14.57 0.17
CA ILE A 77 -5.71 -13.67 1.30
C ILE A 77 -5.26 -14.30 2.61
N ALA A 78 -5.04 -13.46 3.62
CA ALA A 78 -4.62 -13.86 4.96
C ALA A 78 -5.75 -13.71 5.99
N ASP A 79 -6.95 -14.18 5.66
CA ASP A 79 -8.13 -14.12 6.52
C ASP A 79 -7.95 -14.88 7.84
N ASN A 80 -7.11 -15.92 7.85
CA ASN A 80 -6.71 -16.65 9.05
C ASN A 80 -5.84 -15.85 10.03
N VAL A 81 -5.26 -14.72 9.60
CA VAL A 81 -4.41 -13.83 10.41
C VAL A 81 -5.18 -12.59 10.87
N HIS A 82 -5.88 -11.93 9.95
CA HIS A 82 -6.52 -10.64 10.16
C HIS A 82 -8.04 -10.72 10.35
N GLY A 83 -8.60 -11.92 10.27
CA GLY A 83 -10.02 -12.16 10.41
C GLY A 83 -10.82 -11.89 9.15
N GLU A 84 -12.14 -12.12 9.21
CA GLU A 84 -13.02 -12.03 8.04
C GLU A 84 -13.10 -10.62 7.44
N SER A 85 -13.05 -9.58 8.28
CA SER A 85 -13.06 -8.19 7.81
C SER A 85 -11.67 -7.67 7.42
N GLY A 86 -10.60 -8.35 7.82
CA GLY A 86 -9.22 -7.87 7.76
C GLY A 86 -8.81 -7.02 8.97
N LEU A 87 -9.76 -6.55 9.77
CA LEU A 87 -9.57 -5.76 10.99
C LEU A 87 -10.53 -6.22 12.09
N ASP A 88 -10.65 -7.54 12.28
CA ASP A 88 -11.52 -8.10 13.30
C ASP A 88 -11.03 -7.72 14.71
N GLY A 89 -11.98 -7.44 15.61
CA GLY A 89 -11.74 -7.07 16.99
C GLY A 89 -12.34 -5.73 17.37
N PRO A 90 -11.74 -4.59 17.02
CA PRO A 90 -12.29 -3.29 17.37
C PRO A 90 -13.51 -2.92 16.52
N SER A 91 -14.48 -2.23 17.14
CA SER A 91 -15.58 -1.62 16.39
C SER A 91 -15.09 -0.33 15.73
N LEU A 92 -14.88 -0.38 14.41
CA LEU A 92 -14.51 0.78 13.63
C LEU A 92 -15.75 1.47 13.04
N PRO A 93 -15.72 2.82 12.82
CA PRO A 93 -16.82 3.54 12.19
C PRO A 93 -17.02 3.06 10.75
N GLU A 94 -18.23 3.26 10.22
CA GLU A 94 -18.46 3.15 8.79
C GLU A 94 -17.77 4.30 8.05
N PRO A 95 -17.34 4.10 6.77
CA PRO A 95 -16.73 5.16 5.99
C PRO A 95 -17.62 6.41 5.91
N ALA A 96 -17.10 7.57 6.29
CA ALA A 96 -17.81 8.84 6.23
C ALA A 96 -17.67 9.54 4.87
N PHE A 97 -16.83 9.03 3.98
CA PHE A 97 -16.57 9.56 2.65
C PHE A 97 -16.31 8.43 1.65
N ALA A 98 -16.44 8.73 0.36
CA ALA A 98 -16.20 7.79 -0.73
C ALA A 98 -14.74 7.86 -1.22
N PRO A 99 -14.22 6.77 -1.80
CA PRO A 99 -12.94 6.82 -2.51
C PRO A 99 -13.07 7.69 -3.77
N GLN A 100 -11.91 8.07 -4.33
CA GLN A 100 -11.85 8.74 -5.62
C GLN A 100 -12.38 7.82 -6.72
N ASN A 101 -13.02 8.40 -7.74
CA ASN A 101 -13.52 7.64 -8.89
C ASN A 101 -12.39 7.40 -9.91
N CYS A 102 -11.31 6.78 -9.45
CA CYS A 102 -10.15 6.40 -10.26
C CYS A 102 -9.48 5.18 -9.63
N THR A 103 -8.57 4.56 -10.36
CA THR A 103 -7.75 3.46 -9.85
C THR A 103 -6.60 3.97 -8.97
N ALA A 104 -6.02 3.08 -8.14
CA ALA A 104 -4.82 3.40 -7.35
C ALA A 104 -3.68 3.93 -8.25
N VAL A 105 -3.47 3.32 -9.41
CA VAL A 105 -2.44 3.73 -10.37
C VAL A 105 -2.68 5.16 -10.87
N GLU A 106 -3.91 5.48 -11.23
CA GLU A 106 -4.28 6.83 -11.70
C GLU A 106 -4.12 7.87 -10.58
N LEU A 107 -4.52 7.54 -9.35
CA LEU A 107 -4.33 8.44 -8.20
C LEU A 107 -2.84 8.68 -7.92
N MET A 108 -2.03 7.62 -7.84
CA MET A 108 -0.60 7.75 -7.63
C MET A 108 0.08 8.57 -8.75
N ALA A 109 -0.29 8.31 -10.01
CA ALA A 109 0.23 9.05 -11.14
C ALA A 109 -0.14 10.54 -11.10
N SER A 110 -1.38 10.88 -10.70
CA SER A 110 -1.81 12.27 -10.54
C SER A 110 -0.99 12.98 -9.46
N VAL A 111 -0.85 12.37 -8.28
CA VAL A 111 -0.05 12.92 -7.18
C VAL A 111 1.41 13.16 -7.61
N LEU A 112 2.01 12.21 -8.32
CA LEU A 112 3.39 12.37 -8.82
C LEU A 112 3.52 13.52 -9.83
N ARG A 113 2.54 13.68 -10.74
CA ARG A 113 2.54 14.79 -11.72
C ARG A 113 2.42 16.15 -11.05
N GLU A 114 1.55 16.25 -10.05
CA GLU A 114 1.24 17.52 -9.37
C GLU A 114 2.30 17.90 -8.33
N SER A 115 3.04 16.93 -7.80
CA SER A 115 4.07 17.17 -6.79
C SER A 115 5.24 17.97 -7.33
N GLN A 116 5.64 19.01 -6.59
CA GLN A 116 6.82 19.80 -6.90
C GLN A 116 8.12 19.08 -6.50
N GLU A 117 8.05 18.26 -5.46
CA GLU A 117 9.16 17.46 -4.95
C GLU A 117 8.96 15.99 -5.30
N SER A 118 10.06 15.23 -5.32
CA SER A 118 9.97 13.78 -5.47
C SER A 118 9.30 13.14 -4.26
N VAL A 119 8.42 12.19 -4.50
CA VAL A 119 7.59 11.53 -3.48
C VAL A 119 8.18 10.17 -3.10
N THR A 120 8.14 9.81 -1.82
CA THR A 120 8.44 8.46 -1.38
C THR A 120 7.17 7.59 -1.46
N LEU A 121 7.25 6.45 -2.14
CA LEU A 121 6.21 5.43 -2.11
C LEU A 121 6.46 4.49 -0.92
N VAL A 122 5.46 4.32 -0.07
CA VAL A 122 5.50 3.38 1.05
C VAL A 122 4.47 2.28 0.75
N ALA A 123 4.94 1.07 0.49
CA ALA A 123 4.08 -0.06 0.18
C ALA A 123 4.18 -1.10 1.30
N THR A 124 3.12 -1.25 2.06
CA THR A 124 3.03 -2.17 3.20
C THR A 124 2.32 -3.47 2.85
N GLY A 125 1.66 -3.53 1.70
CA GLY A 125 1.06 -4.72 1.12
C GLY A 125 1.81 -5.28 -0.10
N PRO A 126 1.19 -6.22 -0.85
CA PRO A 126 1.75 -6.73 -2.10
C PRO A 126 2.00 -5.63 -3.12
N GLN A 127 3.08 -5.74 -3.90
CA GLN A 127 3.62 -4.66 -4.74
C GLN A 127 2.84 -4.43 -6.05
N THR A 128 1.69 -5.05 -6.24
CA THR A 128 0.93 -5.06 -7.49
C THR A 128 0.62 -3.66 -8.02
N ASN A 129 0.11 -2.76 -7.17
CA ASN A 129 -0.23 -1.39 -7.59
C ASN A 129 1.02 -0.58 -7.96
N VAL A 130 2.09 -0.72 -7.18
CA VAL A 130 3.37 -0.05 -7.45
C VAL A 130 3.97 -0.54 -8.76
N ALA A 131 3.98 -1.84 -9.00
CA ALA A 131 4.47 -2.41 -10.27
C ALA A 131 3.66 -1.93 -11.47
N LEU A 132 2.33 -1.88 -11.36
CA LEU A 132 1.45 -1.35 -12.39
C LEU A 132 1.70 0.14 -12.66
N LEU A 133 1.92 0.95 -11.62
CA LEU A 133 2.32 2.35 -11.76
C LEU A 133 3.62 2.48 -12.57
N LEU A 134 4.64 1.73 -12.17
CA LEU A 134 5.95 1.76 -12.83
C LEU A 134 5.88 1.32 -14.30
N ALA A 135 5.10 0.27 -14.60
CA ALA A 135 4.93 -0.21 -15.96
C ALA A 135 4.13 0.75 -16.84
N SER A 136 3.08 1.37 -16.28
CA SER A 136 2.17 2.23 -17.05
C SER A 136 2.67 3.67 -17.21
N HIS A 137 3.53 4.14 -16.29
CA HIS A 137 4.00 5.52 -16.22
C HIS A 137 5.52 5.62 -16.04
N PRO A 138 6.32 5.08 -16.97
CA PRO A 138 7.79 5.12 -16.87
C PRO A 138 8.33 6.58 -16.83
N GLU A 139 7.60 7.52 -17.40
CA GLU A 139 7.93 8.96 -17.37
C GLU A 139 7.90 9.56 -15.97
N LEU A 140 7.24 8.90 -15.00
CA LEU A 140 7.13 9.38 -13.63
C LEU A 140 8.21 8.81 -12.69
N HIS A 141 9.06 7.89 -13.13
CA HIS A 141 10.10 7.28 -12.28
C HIS A 141 10.99 8.35 -11.62
N ALA A 142 11.35 9.40 -12.35
CA ALA A 142 12.16 10.51 -11.81
C ALA A 142 11.46 11.35 -10.72
N LYS A 143 10.14 11.18 -10.57
CA LYS A 143 9.34 11.82 -9.51
C LYS A 143 9.27 10.98 -8.25
N ILE A 144 9.77 9.75 -8.27
CA ILE A 144 9.80 8.84 -7.12
C ILE A 144 11.19 8.92 -6.48
N ALA A 145 11.26 9.43 -5.26
CA ALA A 145 12.51 9.56 -4.53
C ALA A 145 13.08 8.18 -4.12
N ARG A 146 12.20 7.30 -3.68
CA ARG A 146 12.47 5.91 -3.28
C ARG A 146 11.17 5.15 -3.10
N ILE A 147 11.28 3.83 -3.06
CA ILE A 147 10.20 2.94 -2.68
C ILE A 147 10.60 2.26 -1.36
N VAL A 148 9.74 2.38 -0.34
CA VAL A 148 9.92 1.71 0.96
C VAL A 148 8.89 0.61 1.02
N ILE A 149 9.32 -0.64 1.15
CA ILE A 149 8.42 -1.79 1.18
C ILE A 149 8.46 -2.49 2.54
N MET A 150 7.32 -2.90 3.05
CA MET A 150 7.23 -3.98 4.03
C MET A 150 7.07 -5.28 3.24
N GLY A 151 8.05 -6.15 3.36
CA GLY A 151 8.04 -7.43 2.64
C GLY A 151 9.40 -8.08 2.54
N GLY A 152 9.38 -9.37 2.27
CA GLY A 152 10.59 -10.14 2.13
C GLY A 152 11.26 -10.55 3.44
N ALA A 153 12.28 -11.36 3.31
CA ALA A 153 13.12 -11.83 4.41
C ALA A 153 14.51 -12.21 3.88
N MET A 154 15.55 -12.01 4.66
CA MET A 154 16.88 -12.56 4.37
C MET A 154 17.00 -13.98 4.90
N GLY A 155 16.24 -14.33 5.93
CA GLY A 155 16.19 -15.63 6.57
C GLY A 155 14.90 -16.39 6.25
N LEU A 156 14.09 -16.66 7.26
CA LEU A 156 12.86 -17.41 7.14
C LEU A 156 11.68 -16.52 6.72
N GLY A 157 10.82 -17.06 5.85
CA GLY A 157 9.54 -16.45 5.53
C GLY A 157 8.49 -16.66 6.64
N ASN A 158 7.32 -16.05 6.47
CA ASN A 158 6.17 -16.22 7.34
C ASN A 158 5.00 -16.97 6.67
N TRP A 159 5.02 -17.06 5.33
CA TRP A 159 3.99 -17.79 4.56
C TRP A 159 4.48 -19.14 4.06
N GLN A 160 5.68 -19.17 3.53
CA GLN A 160 6.41 -20.37 3.16
C GLN A 160 7.79 -20.31 3.84
N PRO A 161 8.52 -21.41 3.96
CA PRO A 161 9.82 -21.43 4.66
C PRO A 161 10.82 -20.37 4.18
N ALA A 162 10.72 -19.97 2.91
CA ALA A 162 11.63 -19.00 2.30
C ALA A 162 10.86 -17.81 1.65
N ALA A 163 9.61 -17.61 1.98
CA ALA A 163 8.80 -16.52 1.39
C ALA A 163 8.00 -15.77 2.45
N GLU A 164 8.16 -14.46 2.46
CA GLU A 164 7.29 -13.53 3.17
C GLU A 164 5.99 -13.32 2.36
N PHE A 165 4.89 -13.07 3.05
CA PHE A 165 3.55 -13.06 2.48
C PHE A 165 3.35 -12.05 1.35
N ASN A 166 3.73 -10.79 1.52
CA ASN A 166 3.55 -9.75 0.51
C ASN A 166 4.30 -10.06 -0.79
N ILE A 167 5.53 -10.57 -0.66
CA ILE A 167 6.31 -11.04 -1.81
C ILE A 167 5.70 -12.30 -2.42
N TYR A 168 5.19 -13.21 -1.58
CA TYR A 168 4.57 -14.45 -2.06
C TYR A 168 3.28 -14.22 -2.84
N VAL A 169 2.47 -13.25 -2.43
CA VAL A 169 1.21 -12.92 -3.12
C VAL A 169 1.45 -12.47 -4.56
N ASP A 170 2.44 -11.58 -4.79
CA ASP A 170 2.76 -11.13 -6.15
C ASP A 170 4.28 -11.00 -6.36
N PRO A 171 5.00 -12.12 -6.54
CA PRO A 171 6.45 -12.09 -6.73
C PRO A 171 6.86 -11.42 -8.05
N GLN A 172 6.02 -11.44 -9.08
CA GLN A 172 6.29 -10.76 -10.33
C GLN A 172 6.25 -9.24 -10.16
N ALA A 173 5.29 -8.74 -9.40
CA ALA A 173 5.24 -7.32 -9.05
C ALA A 173 6.45 -6.91 -8.18
N ALA A 174 6.81 -7.73 -7.20
CA ALA A 174 8.00 -7.50 -6.37
C ALA A 174 9.28 -7.46 -7.23
N GLU A 175 9.46 -8.40 -8.15
CA GLU A 175 10.59 -8.40 -9.08
C GLU A 175 10.65 -7.11 -9.91
N MET A 176 9.52 -6.65 -10.46
CA MET A 176 9.46 -5.40 -11.21
C MET A 176 9.87 -4.19 -10.38
N VAL A 177 9.44 -4.13 -9.11
CA VAL A 177 9.82 -3.06 -8.19
C VAL A 177 11.32 -3.09 -7.90
N PHE A 178 11.88 -4.25 -7.55
CA PHE A 178 13.32 -4.38 -7.28
C PHE A 178 14.19 -4.09 -8.51
N GLN A 179 13.71 -4.37 -9.72
CA GLN A 179 14.44 -4.11 -10.97
C GLN A 179 14.17 -2.73 -11.57
N SER A 180 13.35 -1.90 -10.94
CA SER A 180 12.93 -0.58 -11.48
C SER A 180 14.06 0.43 -11.65
N GLY A 181 15.19 0.24 -10.99
CA GLY A 181 16.28 1.22 -10.90
C GLY A 181 16.02 2.36 -9.92
N ILE A 182 14.83 2.44 -9.32
CA ILE A 182 14.51 3.38 -8.25
C ILE A 182 15.09 2.83 -6.93
N PRO A 183 15.66 3.67 -6.04
CA PRO A 183 16.15 3.19 -4.74
C PRO A 183 15.04 2.49 -3.95
N VAL A 184 15.27 1.23 -3.56
CA VAL A 184 14.33 0.45 -2.73
C VAL A 184 14.90 0.28 -1.34
N VAL A 185 14.08 0.53 -0.33
CA VAL A 185 14.34 0.21 1.08
C VAL A 185 13.38 -0.88 1.50
N MET A 186 13.92 -2.03 1.86
CA MET A 186 13.12 -3.18 2.31
C MET A 186 13.14 -3.27 3.84
N ALA A 187 11.97 -3.21 4.45
CA ALA A 187 11.72 -3.58 5.84
C ALA A 187 11.20 -5.03 5.83
N GLY A 188 12.12 -5.98 5.95
CA GLY A 188 11.81 -7.40 5.95
C GLY A 188 11.44 -7.93 7.33
N LEU A 189 11.34 -9.25 7.43
CA LEU A 189 11.00 -9.94 8.70
C LEU A 189 12.17 -10.01 9.71
N ASP A 190 13.39 -9.72 9.28
CA ASP A 190 14.64 -9.87 10.04
C ASP A 190 15.60 -8.69 9.91
#